data_9549dec5f54cc3bf0cd26bf636f48c72
#
_entry.id   9549dec5f54cc3bf0cd26bf636f48c72
#
_cell.length_a   1.000
_cell.length_b   1.000
_cell.length_c   1.000
_cell.angle_alpha   90.00
_cell.angle_beta   90.00
_cell.angle_gamma   90.00
#
_symmetry.space_group_name_H-M   'P 1'
#
loop_
_entity.id
_entity.type
_entity.pdbx_description
1 polymer ?
#
loop_
_entity_poly.entity_id
_entity_poly.type
_entity_poly.pdbx_seq_one_letter_code
_entity_poly.pdbx_strand_id
1 'polypeptide(L)'
;QVSDDMLYSLYELTKMGPTSTNSCPGRFVFIKSQKMKEKIKDALLPNNVDKCMTAPVITIIGYDLDFSDHMSKLFPHMDVAPMYKGNSDMNFATAFRNGSLQGAYLMIIARAMGLDCGPMSGFNNELVDELFFKDTNIKSNFLCCLGYGDPSKIFFRLPRLDFDEVCEII
;
A
#
# COMPACT_ATOMS: atom_id res chain seq x y z
N GLN A 1 0.83 -7.64 19.73
CA GLN A 1 -0.22 -6.78 19.12
C GLN A 1 0.41 -5.51 18.57
N VAL A 2 -0.16 -4.95 17.50
CA VAL A 2 0.24 -3.67 16.91
C VAL A 2 -0.70 -2.59 17.45
N SER A 3 -0.17 -1.57 18.15
CA SER A 3 -0.96 -0.48 18.72
C SER A 3 -1.39 0.53 17.63
N ASP A 4 -2.40 1.34 17.93
CA ASP A 4 -2.81 2.43 17.02
C ASP A 4 -1.70 3.50 16.93
N ASP A 5 -1.05 3.84 18.04
CA ASP A 5 0.08 4.78 18.06
C ASP A 5 1.22 4.33 17.15
N MET A 6 1.48 3.02 17.08
CA MET A 6 2.48 2.47 16.14
C MET A 6 2.04 2.67 14.68
N LEU A 7 0.76 2.49 14.36
CA LEU A 7 0.24 2.72 13.00
C LEU A 7 0.26 4.21 12.64
N TYR A 8 -0.07 5.10 13.58
CA TYR A 8 0.10 6.55 13.39
C TYR A 8 1.57 6.91 13.10
N SER A 9 2.49 6.43 13.92
CA SER A 9 3.92 6.67 13.74
C SER A 9 4.44 6.11 12.42
N LEU A 10 3.97 4.91 12.03
CA LEU A 10 4.29 4.29 10.75
C LEU A 10 3.86 5.20 9.58
N TYR A 11 2.64 5.74 9.62
CA TYR A 11 2.15 6.63 8.57
C TYR A 11 2.91 7.97 8.55
N GLU A 12 3.18 8.57 9.72
CA GLU A 12 3.94 9.83 9.81
C GLU A 12 5.33 9.75 9.16
N LEU A 13 5.98 8.61 9.25
CA LEU A 13 7.24 8.35 8.56
C LEU A 13 7.03 8.01 7.08
N THR A 14 6.03 7.18 6.76
CA THR A 14 5.71 6.75 5.38
C THR A 14 5.38 7.93 4.47
N LYS A 15 4.62 8.91 4.96
CA LYS A 15 4.21 10.08 4.18
C LYS A 15 5.37 10.97 3.73
N MET A 16 6.55 10.82 4.34
CA MET A 16 7.76 11.60 4.00
C MET A 16 8.49 11.06 2.77
N GLY A 17 8.14 9.87 2.30
CA GLY A 17 8.68 9.31 1.06
C GLY A 17 8.24 10.13 -0.16
N PRO A 18 9.19 10.49 -1.09
CA PRO A 18 8.88 11.34 -2.23
C PRO A 18 7.95 10.67 -3.24
N THR A 19 7.11 11.51 -3.86
CA THR A 19 6.25 11.14 -5.00
C THR A 19 6.37 12.18 -6.10
N SER A 20 6.04 11.80 -7.34
CA SER A 20 6.03 12.71 -8.47
C SER A 20 5.14 13.94 -8.18
N THR A 21 5.67 15.15 -8.34
CA THR A 21 4.97 16.42 -8.00
C THR A 21 4.36 16.45 -6.60
N ASN A 22 4.90 15.66 -5.67
CA ASN A 22 4.34 15.49 -4.33
C ASN A 22 2.85 15.04 -4.36
N SER A 23 2.47 14.22 -5.32
CA SER A 23 1.07 13.85 -5.60
C SER A 23 0.41 13.00 -4.51
N CYS A 24 1.18 12.25 -3.73
CA CYS A 24 0.73 11.47 -2.58
C CYS A 24 -0.59 10.69 -2.79
N PRO A 25 -0.73 9.90 -3.87
CA PRO A 25 -1.98 9.21 -4.19
C PRO A 25 -2.26 7.99 -3.31
N GLY A 26 -1.31 7.53 -2.52
CA GLY A 26 -1.48 6.35 -1.65
C GLY A 26 -2.61 6.53 -0.64
N ARG A 27 -3.44 5.50 -0.49
CA ARG A 27 -4.49 5.41 0.53
C ARG A 27 -4.30 4.12 1.31
N PHE A 28 -4.41 4.21 2.62
CA PHE A 28 -4.11 3.09 3.52
C PHE A 28 -5.30 2.82 4.43
N VAL A 29 -5.75 1.56 4.48
CA VAL A 29 -6.76 1.10 5.43
C VAL A 29 -6.14 0.04 6.32
N PHE A 30 -6.10 0.27 7.62
CA PHE A 30 -5.59 -0.67 8.61
C PHE A 30 -6.73 -1.45 9.25
N ILE A 31 -6.84 -2.73 8.94
CA ILE A 31 -7.88 -3.62 9.45
C ILE A 31 -7.33 -4.37 10.66
N LYS A 32 -7.87 -4.08 11.86
CA LYS A 32 -7.51 -4.73 13.13
C LYS A 32 -8.63 -5.63 13.67
N SER A 33 -9.88 -5.18 13.52
CA SER A 33 -11.01 -5.91 14.11
C SER A 33 -11.30 -7.22 13.40
N GLN A 34 -11.59 -8.26 14.17
CA GLN A 34 -11.94 -9.57 13.62
C GLN A 34 -13.16 -9.48 12.69
N LYS A 35 -14.15 -8.67 13.05
CA LYS A 35 -15.34 -8.43 12.23
C LYS A 35 -15.00 -7.94 10.82
N MET A 36 -14.02 -7.04 10.68
CA MET A 36 -13.63 -6.52 9.36
C MET A 36 -12.72 -7.51 8.62
N LYS A 37 -11.91 -8.28 9.34
CA LYS A 37 -11.14 -9.38 8.73
C LYS A 37 -12.05 -10.45 8.14
N GLU A 38 -13.13 -10.83 8.82
CA GLU A 38 -14.11 -11.77 8.28
C GLU A 38 -14.78 -11.23 7.00
N LYS A 39 -15.00 -9.92 6.91
CA LYS A 39 -15.57 -9.32 5.69
C LYS A 39 -14.64 -9.40 4.48
N ILE A 40 -13.33 -9.19 4.66
CA ILE A 40 -12.37 -9.25 3.56
C ILE A 40 -12.01 -10.70 3.17
N LYS A 41 -12.32 -11.68 4.02
CA LYS A 41 -11.93 -13.07 3.86
C LYS A 41 -12.33 -13.64 2.49
N ASP A 42 -13.56 -13.36 2.05
CA ASP A 42 -14.10 -13.87 0.80
C ASP A 42 -13.42 -13.27 -0.46
N ALA A 43 -12.73 -12.16 -0.27
CA ALA A 43 -11.92 -11.56 -1.34
C ALA A 43 -10.51 -12.18 -1.45
N LEU A 44 -10.05 -12.94 -0.44
CA LEU A 44 -8.70 -13.48 -0.40
C LEU A 44 -8.58 -14.79 -1.19
N LEU A 45 -7.47 -14.99 -1.90
CA LEU A 45 -7.15 -16.32 -2.42
C LEU A 45 -6.87 -17.29 -1.25
N PRO A 46 -7.18 -18.60 -1.40
CA PRO A 46 -7.11 -19.58 -0.32
C PRO A 46 -5.78 -19.62 0.44
N ASN A 47 -4.65 -19.48 -0.26
CA ASN A 47 -3.30 -19.49 0.33
C ASN A 47 -2.94 -18.22 1.13
N ASN A 48 -3.77 -17.18 1.08
CA ASN A 48 -3.58 -15.95 1.84
C ASN A 48 -4.51 -15.83 3.05
N VAL A 49 -5.53 -16.68 3.15
CA VAL A 49 -6.55 -16.59 4.21
C VAL A 49 -5.92 -16.70 5.59
N ASP A 50 -5.20 -17.79 5.87
CA ASP A 50 -4.63 -18.03 7.19
C ASP A 50 -3.69 -16.92 7.65
N LYS A 51 -2.85 -16.43 6.73
CA LYS A 51 -1.93 -15.32 6.97
C LYS A 51 -2.69 -14.04 7.37
N CYS A 52 -3.74 -13.70 6.62
CA CYS A 52 -4.55 -12.51 6.89
C CYS A 52 -5.33 -12.62 8.20
N MET A 53 -5.94 -13.79 8.45
CA MET A 53 -6.78 -13.99 9.64
C MET A 53 -5.97 -14.00 10.92
N THR A 54 -4.72 -14.46 10.89
CA THR A 54 -3.83 -14.53 12.05
C THR A 54 -3.00 -13.28 12.29
N ALA A 55 -2.73 -12.48 11.26
CA ALA A 55 -1.96 -11.25 11.39
C ALA A 55 -2.65 -10.23 12.32
N PRO A 56 -1.93 -9.48 13.16
CA PRO A 56 -2.50 -8.40 13.96
C PRO A 56 -3.24 -7.34 13.13
N VAL A 57 -2.67 -6.97 11.98
CA VAL A 57 -3.22 -5.95 11.07
C VAL A 57 -3.14 -6.45 9.63
N ILE A 58 -4.22 -6.25 8.87
CA ILE A 58 -4.19 -6.30 7.41
C ILE A 58 -4.21 -4.86 6.92
N THR A 59 -3.23 -4.45 6.14
CA THR A 59 -3.22 -3.13 5.51
C THR A 59 -3.63 -3.26 4.05
N ILE A 60 -4.66 -2.52 3.65
CA ILE A 60 -4.98 -2.31 2.24
C ILE A 60 -4.17 -1.12 1.77
N ILE A 61 -3.33 -1.31 0.77
CA ILE A 61 -2.65 -0.25 0.05
C ILE A 61 -3.45 0.03 -1.21
N GLY A 62 -4.00 1.23 -1.29
CA GLY A 62 -4.75 1.72 -2.44
C GLY A 62 -4.07 2.90 -3.11
N TYR A 63 -4.59 3.30 -4.24
CA TYR A 63 -4.25 4.53 -4.94
C TYR A 63 -5.52 5.27 -5.34
N ASP A 64 -5.48 6.59 -5.17
CA ASP A 64 -6.60 7.49 -5.42
C ASP A 64 -6.45 8.10 -6.82
N LEU A 65 -7.44 7.91 -7.68
CA LEU A 65 -7.48 8.50 -9.01
C LEU A 65 -7.89 9.98 -8.99
N ASP A 66 -8.44 10.45 -7.86
CA ASP A 66 -8.78 11.86 -7.63
C ASP A 66 -7.67 12.61 -6.86
N PHE A 67 -6.46 12.07 -6.77
CA PHE A 67 -5.34 12.70 -6.08
C PHE A 67 -5.09 14.14 -6.54
N SER A 68 -5.40 14.44 -7.81
CA SER A 68 -5.22 15.76 -8.39
C SER A 68 -6.05 16.86 -7.72
N ASP A 69 -7.12 16.52 -7.02
CA ASP A 69 -7.93 17.46 -6.24
C ASP A 69 -7.18 18.04 -5.04
N HIS A 70 -6.11 17.38 -4.61
CA HIS A 70 -5.28 17.82 -3.50
C HIS A 70 -4.04 18.61 -3.93
N MET A 71 -3.81 18.82 -5.23
CA MET A 71 -2.56 19.42 -5.74
C MET A 71 -2.36 20.86 -5.30
N SER A 72 -3.43 21.65 -5.14
CA SER A 72 -3.33 23.01 -4.61
C SER A 72 -2.71 23.07 -3.20
N LYS A 73 -2.90 22.02 -2.38
CA LYS A 73 -2.28 21.86 -1.06
C LYS A 73 -0.89 21.24 -1.16
N LEU A 74 -0.74 20.19 -2.00
CA LEU A 74 0.47 19.36 -2.02
C LEU A 74 1.59 19.97 -2.87
N PHE A 75 1.23 20.77 -3.90
CA PHE A 75 2.16 21.40 -4.83
C PHE A 75 1.76 22.87 -5.11
N PRO A 76 1.77 23.76 -4.06
CA PRO A 76 1.14 25.08 -4.10
C PRO A 76 1.81 26.09 -5.02
N HIS A 77 3.03 25.84 -5.48
CA HIS A 77 3.80 26.77 -6.32
C HIS A 77 3.50 26.67 -7.82
N MET A 78 2.70 25.68 -8.23
CA MET A 78 2.29 25.50 -9.63
C MET A 78 0.95 24.76 -9.70
N ASP A 79 0.03 25.21 -10.52
CA ASP A 79 -1.21 24.48 -10.80
C ASP A 79 -0.96 23.34 -11.80
N VAL A 80 -0.74 22.16 -11.29
CA VAL A 80 -0.50 20.93 -12.08
C VAL A 80 -1.74 20.03 -12.19
N ALA A 81 -2.82 20.36 -11.47
CA ALA A 81 -4.04 19.55 -11.47
C ALA A 81 -4.65 19.34 -12.88
N PRO A 82 -4.68 20.35 -13.77
CA PRO A 82 -5.21 20.18 -15.13
C PRO A 82 -4.47 19.14 -15.97
N MET A 83 -3.17 18.93 -15.73
CA MET A 83 -2.38 17.92 -16.45
C MET A 83 -2.93 16.52 -16.22
N TYR A 84 -3.34 16.23 -14.99
CA TYR A 84 -3.88 14.93 -14.60
C TYR A 84 -5.35 14.78 -15.00
N LYS A 85 -6.17 15.80 -14.73
CA LYS A 85 -7.62 15.79 -15.06
C LYS A 85 -7.90 15.69 -16.56
N GLY A 86 -7.01 16.23 -17.38
CA GLY A 86 -7.13 16.20 -18.83
C GLY A 86 -6.57 14.95 -19.52
N ASN A 87 -5.93 14.04 -18.77
CA ASN A 87 -5.26 12.86 -19.32
C ASN A 87 -5.40 11.66 -18.40
N SER A 88 -6.37 10.79 -18.71
CA SER A 88 -6.68 9.59 -17.90
C SER A 88 -5.50 8.62 -17.75
N ASP A 89 -4.72 8.43 -18.82
CA ASP A 89 -3.59 7.48 -18.81
C ASP A 89 -2.46 8.00 -17.93
N MET A 90 -2.15 9.29 -18.03
CA MET A 90 -1.18 9.95 -17.16
C MET A 90 -1.63 9.96 -15.71
N ASN A 91 -2.92 10.21 -15.46
CA ASN A 91 -3.52 10.17 -14.14
C ASN A 91 -3.37 8.79 -13.51
N PHE A 92 -3.80 7.74 -14.21
CA PHE A 92 -3.67 6.36 -13.76
C PHE A 92 -2.21 5.97 -13.53
N ALA A 93 -1.33 6.21 -14.50
CA ALA A 93 0.08 5.87 -14.38
C ALA A 93 0.75 6.56 -13.18
N THR A 94 0.38 7.81 -12.91
CA THR A 94 0.90 8.57 -11.76
C THR A 94 0.34 8.03 -10.45
N ALA A 95 -0.97 7.82 -10.37
CA ALA A 95 -1.62 7.29 -9.16
C ALA A 95 -1.09 5.91 -8.80
N PHE A 96 -1.06 4.98 -9.76
CA PHE A 96 -0.61 3.61 -9.55
C PHE A 96 0.89 3.53 -9.17
N ARG A 97 1.76 4.21 -9.95
CA ARG A 97 3.21 4.21 -9.68
C ARG A 97 3.54 4.79 -8.31
N ASN A 98 2.99 5.95 -7.99
CA ASN A 98 3.30 6.61 -6.73
C ASN A 98 2.58 5.97 -5.53
N GLY A 99 1.38 5.42 -5.71
CA GLY A 99 0.72 4.59 -4.70
C GLY A 99 1.54 3.33 -4.37
N SER A 100 2.15 2.70 -5.38
CA SER A 100 3.06 1.56 -5.20
C SER A 100 4.35 1.96 -4.47
N LEU A 101 4.94 3.12 -4.80
CA LEU A 101 6.09 3.67 -4.08
C LEU A 101 5.76 3.91 -2.61
N GLN A 102 4.62 4.54 -2.31
CA GLN A 102 4.20 4.79 -0.92
C GLN A 102 3.94 3.48 -0.16
N GLY A 103 3.40 2.45 -0.82
CA GLY A 103 3.28 1.12 -0.25
C GLY A 103 4.64 0.47 0.05
N ALA A 104 5.64 0.67 -0.81
CA ALA A 104 7.01 0.21 -0.56
C ALA A 104 7.66 0.96 0.61
N TYR A 105 7.47 2.28 0.70
CA TYR A 105 7.94 3.07 1.87
C TYR A 105 7.33 2.55 3.16
N LEU A 106 6.01 2.28 3.17
CA LEU A 106 5.33 1.72 4.34
C LEU A 106 5.98 0.40 4.78
N MET A 107 6.27 -0.51 3.87
CA MET A 107 6.88 -1.79 4.20
C MET A 107 8.32 -1.63 4.74
N ILE A 108 9.13 -0.78 4.12
CA ILE A 108 10.51 -0.52 4.57
C ILE A 108 10.50 0.08 5.98
N ILE A 109 9.64 1.07 6.22
CA ILE A 109 9.53 1.75 7.50
C ILE A 109 8.96 0.81 8.56
N ALA A 110 7.93 0.01 8.25
CA ALA A 110 7.40 -1.00 9.15
C ALA A 110 8.50 -1.97 9.59
N ARG A 111 9.36 -2.42 8.68
CA ARG A 111 10.52 -3.26 8.99
C ARG A 111 11.54 -2.53 9.88
N ALA A 112 11.81 -1.25 9.61
CA ALA A 112 12.71 -0.43 10.45
C ALA A 112 12.15 -0.22 11.86
N MET A 113 10.82 -0.19 12.02
CA MET A 113 10.13 -0.10 13.31
C MET A 113 9.99 -1.45 14.02
N GLY A 114 10.52 -2.55 13.45
CA GLY A 114 10.50 -3.89 14.05
C GLY A 114 9.25 -4.72 13.75
N LEU A 115 8.39 -4.27 12.84
CA LEU A 115 7.28 -5.07 12.33
C LEU A 115 7.72 -5.98 11.19
N ASP A 116 7.09 -7.14 11.08
CA ASP A 116 7.16 -7.99 9.91
C ASP A 116 6.07 -7.62 8.91
N CYS A 117 6.39 -7.79 7.61
CA CYS A 117 5.51 -7.47 6.50
C CYS A 117 5.22 -8.73 5.67
N GLY A 118 3.94 -8.97 5.41
CA GLY A 118 3.50 -10.03 4.51
C GLY A 118 2.71 -9.45 3.32
N PRO A 119 3.40 -8.86 2.30
CA PRO A 119 2.71 -8.33 1.13
C PRO A 119 2.12 -9.45 0.28
N MET A 120 0.99 -9.14 -0.37
CA MET A 120 0.30 -10.07 -1.26
C MET A 120 -0.58 -9.33 -2.27
N SER A 121 -0.68 -9.89 -3.48
CA SER A 121 -1.62 -9.46 -4.54
C SER A 121 -2.65 -10.54 -4.88
N GLY A 122 -2.64 -11.67 -4.16
CA GLY A 122 -3.60 -12.77 -4.34
C GLY A 122 -4.93 -12.49 -3.63
N PHE A 123 -5.75 -11.60 -4.18
CA PHE A 123 -7.09 -11.26 -3.73
C PHE A 123 -7.92 -10.71 -4.90
N ASN A 124 -9.23 -10.59 -4.69
CA ASN A 124 -10.14 -9.97 -5.64
C ASN A 124 -10.24 -8.46 -5.36
N ASN A 125 -9.67 -7.63 -6.24
CA ASN A 125 -9.66 -6.18 -6.11
C ASN A 125 -11.07 -5.58 -6.11
N GLU A 126 -11.97 -6.07 -6.97
CA GLU A 126 -13.34 -5.53 -7.09
C GLU A 126 -14.11 -5.68 -5.77
N LEU A 127 -13.99 -6.86 -5.12
CA LEU A 127 -14.62 -7.08 -3.82
C LEU A 127 -14.02 -6.22 -2.73
N VAL A 128 -12.70 -6.01 -2.72
CA VAL A 128 -12.06 -5.13 -1.75
C VAL A 128 -12.47 -3.67 -1.98
N ASP A 129 -12.52 -3.22 -3.23
CA ASP A 129 -12.94 -1.86 -3.60
C ASP A 129 -14.40 -1.62 -3.18
N GLU A 130 -15.31 -2.56 -3.42
CA GLU A 130 -16.71 -2.46 -3.00
C GLU A 130 -16.85 -2.41 -1.47
N LEU A 131 -16.03 -3.15 -0.73
CA LEU A 131 -16.09 -3.22 0.73
C LEU A 131 -15.50 -1.99 1.42
N PHE A 132 -14.46 -1.37 0.87
CA PHE A 132 -13.66 -0.37 1.57
C PHE A 132 -13.56 0.98 0.85
N PHE A 133 -13.81 1.02 -0.46
CA PHE A 133 -13.65 2.22 -1.29
C PHE A 133 -14.89 2.57 -2.11
N LYS A 134 -16.03 1.98 -1.74
CA LYS A 134 -17.31 2.27 -2.39
C LYS A 134 -17.58 3.78 -2.47
N ASP A 135 -18.14 4.21 -3.58
CA ASP A 135 -18.47 5.61 -3.87
C ASP A 135 -17.24 6.56 -3.88
N THR A 136 -16.04 6.01 -4.10
CA THR A 136 -14.80 6.76 -4.31
C THR A 136 -14.10 6.31 -5.60
N ASN A 137 -13.11 7.08 -6.07
CA ASN A 137 -12.20 6.68 -7.15
C ASN A 137 -10.88 6.06 -6.63
N ILE A 138 -10.89 5.54 -5.41
CA ILE A 138 -9.76 4.79 -4.85
C ILE A 138 -9.85 3.34 -5.33
N LYS A 139 -8.68 2.79 -5.71
CA LYS A 139 -8.54 1.39 -6.11
C LYS A 139 -7.52 0.70 -5.24
N SER A 140 -7.82 -0.55 -4.86
CA SER A 140 -6.87 -1.41 -4.16
C SER A 140 -5.72 -1.81 -5.09
N ASN A 141 -4.49 -1.75 -4.57
CA ASN A 141 -3.27 -2.14 -5.27
C ASN A 141 -2.80 -3.51 -4.79
N PHE A 142 -2.41 -3.58 -3.53
CA PHE A 142 -2.02 -4.83 -2.87
C PHE A 142 -2.35 -4.78 -1.38
N LEU A 143 -2.30 -5.93 -0.73
CA LEU A 143 -2.46 -6.05 0.72
C LEU A 143 -1.11 -6.27 1.38
N CYS A 144 -0.99 -5.88 2.65
CA CYS A 144 0.17 -6.18 3.47
C CYS A 144 -0.26 -6.52 4.90
N CYS A 145 0.01 -7.74 5.34
CA CYS A 145 -0.11 -8.09 6.74
C CYS A 145 1.03 -7.47 7.54
N LEU A 146 0.72 -6.83 8.67
CA LEU A 146 1.69 -6.28 9.61
C LEU A 146 1.57 -6.99 10.95
N GLY A 147 2.71 -7.32 11.54
CA GLY A 147 2.74 -8.00 12.84
C GLY A 147 4.13 -8.44 13.23
N TYR A 148 4.20 -9.49 14.01
CA TYR A 148 5.46 -10.13 14.42
C TYR A 148 5.40 -11.58 13.93
N GLY A 149 6.23 -11.88 12.94
CA GLY A 149 6.27 -13.18 12.29
C GLY A 149 6.78 -14.29 13.21
N ASP A 150 6.34 -15.51 12.94
CA ASP A 150 6.88 -16.72 13.56
C ASP A 150 8.07 -17.22 12.72
N PRO A 151 9.31 -17.12 13.21
CA PRO A 151 10.49 -17.55 12.46
C PRO A 151 10.45 -19.02 12.03
N SER A 152 9.71 -19.86 12.76
CA SER A 152 9.59 -21.29 12.45
C SER A 152 8.71 -21.58 11.23
N LYS A 153 7.92 -20.58 10.77
CA LYS A 153 6.97 -20.71 9.67
C LYS A 153 7.37 -19.95 8.42
N ILE A 154 8.51 -19.30 8.43
CA ILE A 154 9.04 -18.58 7.25
C ILE A 154 10.08 -19.43 6.52
N PHE A 155 10.10 -19.30 5.21
CA PHE A 155 11.15 -19.89 4.40
C PHE A 155 12.47 -19.12 4.55
N PHE A 156 13.59 -19.78 4.21
CA PHE A 156 14.86 -19.08 4.06
C PHE A 156 14.75 -17.97 3.00
N ARG A 157 15.66 -17.00 3.06
CA ARG A 157 15.69 -15.89 2.09
C ARG A 157 15.93 -16.45 0.69
N LEU A 158 14.98 -16.21 -0.21
CA LEU A 158 15.11 -16.57 -1.62
C LEU A 158 16.18 -15.68 -2.31
N PRO A 159 16.83 -16.19 -3.38
CA PRO A 159 17.84 -15.44 -4.11
C PRO A 159 17.27 -14.16 -4.75
N ARG A 160 18.16 -13.27 -5.10
CA ARG A 160 17.93 -12.09 -5.93
C ARG A 160 18.89 -12.15 -7.11
N LEU A 161 18.55 -11.41 -8.17
CA LEU A 161 19.46 -11.21 -9.29
C LEU A 161 20.66 -10.40 -8.82
N ASP A 162 21.84 -10.73 -9.35
CA ASP A 162 23.07 -10.01 -9.05
C ASP A 162 23.09 -8.66 -9.78
N PHE A 163 24.00 -7.77 -9.33
CA PHE A 163 24.08 -6.41 -9.87
C PHE A 163 24.23 -6.40 -11.40
N ASP A 164 25.13 -7.24 -11.92
CA ASP A 164 25.44 -7.29 -13.36
C ASP A 164 24.31 -7.87 -14.24
N GLU A 165 23.28 -8.49 -13.62
CA GLU A 165 22.11 -9.00 -14.33
C GLU A 165 21.04 -7.92 -14.54
N VAL A 166 21.05 -6.86 -13.72
CA VAL A 166 19.96 -5.88 -13.67
C VAL A 166 20.40 -4.42 -13.61
N CYS A 167 21.70 -4.18 -13.45
CA CYS A 167 22.27 -2.84 -13.33
C CYS A 167 23.42 -2.65 -14.32
N GLU A 168 23.60 -1.42 -14.76
CA GLU A 168 24.70 -0.99 -15.62
C GLU A 168 25.22 0.37 -15.12
N ILE A 169 26.54 0.55 -15.12
CA ILE A 169 27.20 1.84 -14.89
C ILE A 169 27.72 2.33 -16.23
N ILE A 170 27.15 3.42 -16.74
CA ILE A 170 27.51 4.07 -18.02
C ILE A 170 28.20 5.41 -17.78
#